data_2e9c134f7f6515ba0ef07ea8eaa7b57d
#
_entry.id   2e9c134f7f6515ba0ef07ea8eaa7b57d
#
_cell.length_a   1.000
_cell.length_b   1.000
_cell.length_c   1.000
_cell.angle_alpha   90.00
_cell.angle_beta   90.00
_cell.angle_gamma   90.00
#
_symmetry.space_group_name_H-M   'P 1'
#
loop_
_entity.id
_entity.type
_entity.pdbx_description
1 polymer ?
#
loop_
_entity_poly.entity_id
_entity_poly.type
_entity_poly.pdbx_seq_one_letter_code
_entity_poly.pdbx_strand_id
1 'polypeptide(L)' 'MRKEFVEAKTRKIAAEMCTWASFFLKTEGGYWCFEFVGDYQIHVAQR' A
#
# COMPACT_ATOMS: atom_id res chain seq x y z
N MET A 1 10.87 -3.60 -7.45
CA MET A 1 9.79 -3.66 -6.44
C MET A 1 9.56 -2.28 -5.84
N ARG A 2 8.35 -1.79 -5.91
CA ARG A 2 8.04 -0.47 -5.38
C ARG A 2 6.89 -0.57 -4.37
N LYS A 3 7.20 -0.24 -3.13
CA LYS A 3 6.19 -0.18 -2.09
C LYS A 3 6.56 0.93 -1.12
N GLU A 4 5.55 1.53 -0.51
CA GLU A 4 5.77 2.63 0.41
C GLU A 4 4.70 2.63 1.47
N PHE A 5 5.08 2.90 2.72
CA PHE A 5 4.14 3.05 3.81
C PHE A 5 3.74 4.52 3.92
N VAL A 6 2.45 4.77 4.01
CA VAL A 6 1.94 6.12 4.22
C VAL A 6 1.03 6.14 5.43
N GLU A 7 1.13 7.19 6.20
CA GLU A 7 0.27 7.40 7.37
C GLU A 7 -1.01 8.05 6.89
N ALA A 8 -2.05 7.24 6.70
CA ALA A 8 -3.32 7.70 6.16
C ALA A 8 -4.46 7.05 6.92
N LYS A 9 -5.53 7.79 7.16
CA LYS A 9 -6.69 7.29 7.88
C LYS A 9 -7.60 6.45 7.00
N THR A 10 -7.61 6.72 5.70
CA THR A 10 -8.46 6.00 4.77
C THR A 10 -7.68 5.66 3.51
N ARG A 11 -8.22 4.68 2.77
CA ARG A 11 -7.62 4.29 1.50
C ARG A 11 -7.61 5.46 0.51
N LYS A 12 -8.64 6.28 0.55
CA LYS A 12 -8.71 7.43 -0.34
C LYS A 12 -7.54 8.38 -0.12
N ILE A 13 -7.22 8.65 1.14
CA ILE A 13 -6.09 9.50 1.47
C ILE A 13 -4.79 8.86 1.00
N ALA A 14 -4.64 7.55 1.23
CA ALA A 14 -3.45 6.85 0.79
C ALA A 14 -3.30 6.93 -0.73
N ALA A 15 -4.40 6.80 -1.47
CA ALA A 15 -4.37 6.89 -2.92
C ALA A 15 -3.97 8.28 -3.40
N GLU A 16 -4.37 9.32 -2.68
CA GLU A 16 -3.99 10.68 -3.02
C GLU A 16 -2.50 10.91 -2.77
N MET A 17 -1.95 10.26 -1.76
CA MET A 17 -0.53 10.38 -1.45
C MET A 17 0.34 9.54 -2.38
N CYS A 18 -0.17 8.40 -2.83
CA CYS A 18 0.57 7.49 -3.72
C CYS A 18 -0.23 7.27 -5.01
N THR A 19 -0.21 8.25 -5.89
CA THR A 19 -0.95 8.17 -7.15
C THR A 19 -0.42 7.08 -8.06
N TRP A 20 0.84 6.67 -7.86
CA TRP A 20 1.47 5.62 -8.65
C TRP A 20 1.05 4.21 -8.21
N ALA A 21 0.46 4.09 -7.02
CA ALA A 21 0.15 2.77 -6.48
C ALA A 21 -1.14 2.21 -7.05
N SER A 22 -1.15 0.91 -7.29
CA SER A 22 -2.35 0.21 -7.77
C SER A 22 -3.03 -0.60 -6.67
N PHE A 23 -2.29 -0.96 -5.63
CA PHE A 23 -2.81 -1.79 -4.54
C PHE A 23 -2.47 -1.18 -3.19
N PHE A 24 -3.39 -1.33 -2.25
CA PHE A 24 -3.23 -0.80 -0.91
C PHE A 24 -3.55 -1.87 0.11
N LEU A 25 -2.77 -1.93 1.18
CA LEU A 25 -3.00 -2.85 2.27
C LEU A 25 -3.12 -2.06 3.56
N LYS A 26 -4.28 -2.14 4.20
CA LYS A 26 -4.49 -1.45 5.46
C LYS A 26 -3.65 -2.11 6.55
N THR A 27 -2.96 -1.30 7.32
CA THR A 27 -2.17 -1.78 8.44
C THR A 27 -2.30 -0.79 9.58
N GLU A 28 -1.78 -1.17 10.75
CA GLU A 28 -1.84 -0.29 11.91
C GLU A 28 -1.05 0.98 11.62
N GLY A 29 -1.70 2.11 11.77
CA GLY A 29 -1.08 3.39 11.58
C GLY A 29 -1.13 3.93 10.16
N GLY A 30 -1.63 3.17 9.19
CA GLY A 30 -1.70 3.67 7.84
C GLY A 30 -1.93 2.60 6.78
N TYR A 31 -1.33 2.81 5.61
CA TYR A 31 -1.49 1.92 4.48
C TYR A 31 -0.16 1.64 3.80
N TRP A 32 0.03 0.38 3.36
CA TRP A 32 1.11 0.03 2.45
C TRP A 32 0.62 0.17 1.03
N CYS A 33 1.39 0.86 0.20
CA CYS A 33 1.06 1.11 -1.20
C CYS A 33 1.99 0.30 -2.09
N PHE A 34 1.42 -0.39 -3.08
CA PHE A 34 2.18 -1.26 -3.97
C PHE A 34 1.90 -0.88 -5.42
N GLU A 35 2.93 -0.86 -6.24
CA GLU A 35 2.77 -0.58 -7.67
C GLU A 35 2.29 -1.80 -8.43
N PHE A 36 2.81 -2.97 -8.11
CA PHE A 36 2.49 -4.21 -8.81
C PHE A 36 1.80 -5.22 -7.89
N VAL A 37 0.87 -5.97 -8.46
CA VAL A 37 0.14 -6.99 -7.70
C VAL A 37 1.09 -8.06 -7.14
N GLY A 38 2.17 -8.36 -7.86
CA GLY A 38 3.15 -9.33 -7.38
C GLY A 38 3.77 -8.93 -6.06
N ASP A 39 4.11 -7.66 -5.93
CA ASP A 39 4.70 -7.15 -4.68
C ASP A 39 3.70 -7.21 -3.54
N TYR A 40 2.44 -6.90 -3.82
CA TYR A 40 1.39 -6.99 -2.82
C TYR A 40 1.22 -8.44 -2.35
N GLN A 41 1.20 -9.39 -3.27
CA GLN A 41 1.01 -10.80 -2.93
C GLN A 41 2.17 -11.33 -2.11
N ILE A 42 3.40 -10.94 -2.44
CA ILE A 42 4.58 -11.35 -1.68
C ILE A 42 4.51 -10.81 -0.26
N HIS A 43 4.15 -9.55 -0.11
CA HIS A 43 4.05 -8.92 1.21
C HIS A 43 3.04 -9.65 2.09
N VAL A 44 1.86 -9.94 1.53
CA VAL A 44 0.79 -10.61 2.26
C VAL A 44 1.22 -12.02 2.64
N ALA A 45 1.89 -12.73 1.75
CA ALA A 45 2.32 -14.09 1.98
C ALA A 45 3.38 -14.21 3.08
N GLN A 46 4.16 -13.14 3.30
CA GLN A 46 5.23 -13.14 4.29
C GLN A 46 4.79 -12.69 5.68
N ARG A 47 3.53 -12.37 5.86
CA ARG A 47 3.03 -11.88 7.15
C ARG A 47 2.96 -12.99 8.18
#